data_5afa3d5f13abd46f32c527ee8c497e54
#
_entry.id   5afa3d5f13abd46f32c527ee8c497e54
#
_cell.length_a   1.000
_cell.length_b   1.000
_cell.length_c   1.000
_cell.angle_alpha   90.00
_cell.angle_beta   90.00
_cell.angle_gamma   90.00
#
_symmetry.space_group_name_H-M   'P 1'
#
loop_
_entity.id
_entity.type
_entity.pdbx_description
1 polymer ?
#
loop_
_entity_poly.entity_id
_entity_poly.type
_entity_poly.pdbx_seq_one_letter_code
_entity_poly.pdbx_strand_id
1 'polypeptide(L)'
;MRELDWGGVPNIRDLGGLAGRWGETRYGRVARGPRRELIPEQGWRAARDWGLRTVVDLRCPEEQGRRDGDPRVGEEALGDVVICCAPTEDHDNTEFRETCFPILDSPEYWPHNLRILPGLVAAALTTLAAAEPGIFVHCSAGRDRTGMVTAILLANAGVAPGVVADDYAQSVRAMAGVASHAPTHDRQAAWSDEQV
;
A
#
# COMPACT_ATOMS: atom_id res chain seq x y z
N MET A 1 -5.64 18.07 -3.76
CA MET A 1 -6.49 16.86 -3.92
C MET A 1 -5.60 15.65 -3.71
N ARG A 2 -5.98 14.70 -2.84
CA ARG A 2 -5.15 13.54 -2.51
C ARG A 2 -5.29 12.39 -3.50
N GLU A 3 -6.47 12.23 -4.10
CA GLU A 3 -6.69 11.19 -5.11
C GLU A 3 -5.84 11.43 -6.36
N LEU A 4 -5.23 10.36 -6.85
CA LEU A 4 -4.36 10.37 -8.02
C LEU A 4 -4.96 9.45 -9.09
N ASP A 5 -5.30 10.02 -10.23
CA ASP A 5 -5.77 9.24 -11.37
C ASP A 5 -4.59 8.69 -12.17
N TRP A 6 -4.20 7.47 -11.88
CA TRP A 6 -3.20 6.74 -12.65
C TRP A 6 -3.88 5.71 -13.58
N GLY A 7 -4.74 6.23 -14.46
CA GLY A 7 -5.41 5.43 -15.48
C GLY A 7 -6.64 4.67 -14.98
N GLY A 8 -7.38 5.27 -14.06
CA GLY A 8 -8.62 4.69 -13.51
C GLY A 8 -8.40 3.60 -12.46
N VAL A 9 -7.16 3.39 -12.00
CA VAL A 9 -6.88 2.41 -10.94
C VAL A 9 -7.39 2.94 -9.59
N PRO A 10 -8.29 2.23 -8.92
CA PRO A 10 -8.86 2.70 -7.66
C PRO A 10 -7.83 2.71 -6.52
N ASN A 11 -8.15 3.41 -5.42
CA ASN A 11 -7.36 3.42 -4.19
C ASN A 11 -5.94 4.00 -4.32
N ILE A 12 -5.62 4.74 -5.39
CA ILE A 12 -4.34 5.44 -5.51
C ILE A 12 -4.48 6.87 -4.99
N ARG A 13 -3.65 7.24 -4.01
CA ARG A 13 -3.65 8.59 -3.44
C ARG A 13 -2.32 9.01 -2.85
N ASP A 14 -2.11 10.33 -2.80
CA ASP A 14 -1.01 10.99 -2.10
C ASP A 14 -1.26 10.99 -0.57
N LEU A 15 -0.24 10.84 0.22
CA LEU A 15 -0.29 11.00 1.67
C LEU A 15 -0.11 12.46 2.12
N GLY A 16 -0.03 13.41 1.20
CA GLY A 16 0.01 14.85 1.49
C GLY A 16 -1.33 15.42 1.92
N GLY A 17 -1.30 16.59 2.57
CA GLY A 17 -2.48 17.34 3.01
C GLY A 17 -3.20 16.76 4.22
N LEU A 18 -2.56 15.88 4.97
CA LEU A 18 -3.09 15.35 6.23
C LEU A 18 -2.61 16.19 7.39
N ALA A 19 -3.55 16.67 8.21
CA ALA A 19 -3.24 17.48 9.38
C ALA A 19 -2.50 16.66 10.44
N GLY A 20 -1.38 17.18 10.91
CA GLY A 20 -0.56 16.59 11.93
C GLY A 20 -0.05 17.62 12.94
N ARG A 21 0.66 17.16 13.98
CA ARG A 21 1.17 17.99 15.08
C ARG A 21 2.08 19.13 14.61
N TRP A 22 2.79 18.93 13.49
CA TRP A 22 3.78 19.89 12.97
C TRP A 22 3.32 20.57 11.67
N GLY A 23 2.04 20.57 11.36
CA GLY A 23 1.46 21.07 10.13
C GLY A 23 0.95 19.93 9.23
N GLU A 24 0.68 20.24 7.98
CA GLU A 24 0.20 19.24 7.03
C GLU A 24 1.35 18.42 6.43
N THR A 25 1.08 17.16 6.15
CA THR A 25 1.98 16.31 5.37
C THR A 25 2.16 16.87 3.96
N ARG A 26 3.37 16.73 3.41
CA ARG A 26 3.72 17.33 2.12
C ARG A 26 3.26 16.43 0.96
N TYR A 27 2.62 17.04 -0.03
CA TYR A 27 2.32 16.40 -1.31
C TYR A 27 3.59 16.02 -2.10
N GLY A 28 3.45 15.07 -3.02
CA GLY A 28 4.54 14.65 -3.91
C GLY A 28 5.63 13.84 -3.21
N ARG A 29 5.38 13.34 -1.99
CA ARG A 29 6.38 12.58 -1.22
C ARG A 29 6.14 11.08 -1.26
N VAL A 30 4.95 10.67 -0.87
CA VAL A 30 4.53 9.27 -0.83
C VAL A 30 3.12 9.17 -1.35
N ALA A 31 2.91 8.33 -2.34
CA ALA A 31 1.62 7.84 -2.79
C ALA A 31 1.44 6.39 -2.33
N ARG A 32 0.19 5.98 -2.15
CA ARG A 32 -0.17 4.60 -1.83
C ARG A 32 -1.23 4.06 -2.78
N GLY A 33 -1.29 2.76 -2.97
CA GLY A 33 -2.30 2.13 -3.82
C GLY A 33 -2.20 0.62 -3.91
N PRO A 34 -2.97 0.00 -4.82
CA PRO A 34 -2.91 -1.43 -5.09
C PRO A 34 -1.68 -1.76 -5.94
N ARG A 35 -1.51 -3.05 -6.26
CA ARG A 35 -0.36 -3.55 -7.01
C ARG A 35 -0.13 -2.82 -8.33
N ARG A 36 1.11 -2.50 -8.61
CA ARG A 36 1.55 -1.69 -9.74
C ARG A 36 1.17 -2.26 -11.11
N GLU A 37 0.97 -3.56 -11.20
CA GLU A 37 0.62 -4.25 -12.45
C GLU A 37 -0.78 -3.88 -12.98
N LEU A 38 -1.62 -3.26 -12.14
CA LEU A 38 -2.92 -2.70 -12.56
C LEU A 38 -2.79 -1.38 -13.31
N ILE A 39 -1.65 -0.69 -13.19
CA ILE A 39 -1.44 0.64 -13.75
C ILE A 39 -1.20 0.51 -15.27
N PRO A 40 -2.08 1.05 -16.12
CA PRO A 40 -1.90 1.04 -17.57
C PRO A 40 -0.81 2.04 -17.99
N GLU A 41 -0.40 1.99 -19.24
CA GLU A 41 0.66 2.85 -19.77
C GLU A 41 0.42 4.36 -19.53
N GLN A 42 -0.83 4.80 -19.74
CA GLN A 42 -1.22 6.19 -19.44
C GLN A 42 -1.13 6.52 -17.96
N GLY A 43 -1.42 5.55 -17.07
CA GLY A 43 -1.30 5.70 -15.62
C GLY A 43 0.16 5.82 -15.19
N TRP A 44 1.08 5.08 -15.80
CA TRP A 44 2.51 5.22 -15.55
C TRP A 44 3.04 6.60 -15.99
N ARG A 45 2.52 7.13 -17.11
CA ARG A 45 2.85 8.52 -17.51
C ARG A 45 2.38 9.52 -16.45
N ALA A 46 1.12 9.42 -16.01
CA ALA A 46 0.59 10.28 -14.95
C ALA A 46 1.36 10.15 -13.62
N ALA A 47 1.79 8.93 -13.27
CA ALA A 47 2.62 8.71 -12.08
C ALA A 47 3.98 9.42 -12.18
N ARG A 48 4.64 9.36 -13.34
CA ARG A 48 5.89 10.11 -13.56
C ARG A 48 5.67 11.62 -13.54
N ASP A 49 4.59 12.11 -14.12
CA ASP A 49 4.22 13.54 -14.06
C ASP A 49 3.95 14.01 -12.63
N TRP A 50 3.42 13.13 -11.77
CA TRP A 50 3.31 13.37 -10.32
C TRP A 50 4.69 13.40 -9.63
N GLY A 51 5.72 12.82 -10.23
CA GLY A 51 7.08 12.77 -9.72
C GLY A 51 7.52 11.41 -9.18
N LEU A 52 6.87 10.31 -9.61
CA LEU A 52 7.25 8.95 -9.20
C LEU A 52 8.70 8.63 -9.59
N ARG A 53 9.48 8.17 -8.60
CA ARG A 53 10.88 7.74 -8.72
C ARG A 53 11.08 6.31 -8.23
N THR A 54 10.38 5.93 -7.15
CA THR A 54 10.58 4.63 -6.51
C THR A 54 9.24 3.97 -6.23
N VAL A 55 9.13 2.70 -6.57
CA VAL A 55 8.04 1.82 -6.15
C VAL A 55 8.56 0.93 -5.03
N VAL A 56 7.86 0.89 -3.91
CA VAL A 56 8.14 -0.05 -2.80
C VAL A 56 7.02 -1.09 -2.76
N ASP A 57 7.36 -2.29 -3.17
CA ASP A 57 6.44 -3.44 -3.21
C ASP A 57 6.56 -4.24 -1.92
N LEU A 58 5.48 -4.23 -1.13
CA LEU A 58 5.40 -4.88 0.19
C LEU A 58 4.98 -6.36 0.12
N ARG A 59 4.81 -6.90 -1.08
CA ARG A 59 4.36 -8.28 -1.28
C ARG A 59 5.50 -9.27 -1.16
N CYS A 60 5.14 -10.48 -0.76
CA CYS A 60 6.04 -11.61 -0.87
C CYS A 60 6.42 -11.88 -2.34
N PRO A 61 7.60 -12.44 -2.64
CA PRO A 61 8.05 -12.65 -4.02
C PRO A 61 7.06 -13.45 -4.87
N GLU A 62 6.41 -14.45 -4.31
CA GLU A 62 5.44 -15.32 -4.98
C GLU A 62 4.13 -14.62 -5.39
N GLU A 63 3.85 -13.46 -4.81
CA GLU A 63 2.68 -12.65 -5.15
C GLU A 63 2.93 -11.67 -6.30
N GLN A 64 4.19 -11.48 -6.67
CA GLN A 64 4.60 -10.46 -7.64
C GLN A 64 4.37 -10.91 -9.08
N GLY A 65 4.34 -9.95 -9.98
CA GLY A 65 4.18 -10.18 -11.40
C GLY A 65 2.77 -9.97 -11.92
N ARG A 66 2.69 -9.97 -13.24
CA ARG A 66 1.43 -9.77 -13.98
C ARG A 66 0.53 -11.00 -13.88
N ARG A 67 -0.77 -10.73 -13.85
CA ARG A 67 -1.83 -11.74 -13.89
C ARG A 67 -2.62 -11.64 -15.20
N ASP A 68 -3.40 -12.65 -15.48
CA ASP A 68 -4.33 -12.62 -16.62
C ASP A 68 -5.29 -11.44 -16.45
N GLY A 69 -5.44 -10.68 -17.55
CA GLY A 69 -6.26 -9.46 -17.55
C GLY A 69 -5.54 -8.17 -17.17
N ASP A 70 -4.32 -8.24 -16.62
CA ASP A 70 -3.54 -7.02 -16.35
C ASP A 70 -3.13 -6.29 -17.64
N PRO A 71 -3.09 -4.95 -17.61
CA PRO A 71 -2.61 -4.16 -18.73
C PRO A 71 -1.22 -4.59 -19.20
N ARG A 72 -0.99 -4.60 -20.50
CA ARG A 72 0.35 -4.77 -21.04
C ARG A 72 1.02 -3.41 -21.10
N VAL A 73 2.15 -3.27 -20.44
CA VAL A 73 2.92 -2.04 -20.33
C VAL A 73 4.34 -2.32 -20.81
N GLY A 74 4.84 -1.52 -21.74
CA GLY A 74 6.23 -1.59 -22.21
C GLY A 74 7.21 -1.07 -21.15
N GLU A 75 8.46 -1.54 -21.19
CA GLU A 75 9.51 -1.12 -20.23
C GLU A 75 9.74 0.40 -20.28
N GLU A 76 9.60 1.01 -21.45
CA GLU A 76 9.72 2.46 -21.63
C GLU A 76 8.69 3.27 -20.84
N ALA A 77 7.55 2.68 -20.49
CA ALA A 77 6.53 3.36 -19.70
C ALA A 77 6.96 3.52 -18.23
N LEU A 78 7.80 2.63 -17.72
CA LEU A 78 8.37 2.74 -16.38
C LEU A 78 9.48 3.80 -16.34
N GLY A 79 10.24 3.97 -17.42
CA GLY A 79 11.38 4.90 -17.47
C GLY A 79 12.43 4.54 -16.42
N ASP A 80 12.92 5.55 -15.69
CA ASP A 80 13.95 5.40 -14.66
C ASP A 80 13.39 5.06 -13.25
N VAL A 81 12.12 4.61 -13.17
CA VAL A 81 11.50 4.25 -11.89
C VAL A 81 12.15 3.00 -11.30
N VAL A 82 12.69 3.14 -10.10
CA VAL A 82 13.31 2.03 -9.36
C VAL A 82 12.23 1.22 -8.64
N ILE A 83 12.29 -0.12 -8.74
CA ILE A 83 11.39 -1.02 -8.02
C ILE A 83 12.16 -1.72 -6.91
N CYS A 84 11.75 -1.50 -5.66
CA CYS A 84 12.29 -2.11 -4.47
C CYS A 84 11.30 -3.11 -3.90
N CYS A 85 11.72 -4.38 -3.74
CA CYS A 85 10.94 -5.40 -3.05
C CYS A 85 11.27 -5.36 -1.56
N ALA A 86 10.26 -5.12 -0.73
CA ALA A 86 10.39 -4.98 0.72
C ALA A 86 9.20 -5.65 1.42
N PRO A 87 9.12 -7.00 1.38
CA PRO A 87 7.99 -7.73 1.96
C PRO A 87 7.88 -7.47 3.46
N THR A 88 6.64 -7.36 3.94
CA THR A 88 6.32 -7.19 5.36
C THR A 88 5.76 -8.47 5.99
N GLU A 89 5.55 -9.50 5.20
CA GLU A 89 5.00 -10.79 5.60
C GLU A 89 5.95 -11.90 5.15
N ASP A 90 5.86 -13.04 5.82
CA ASP A 90 6.53 -14.30 5.47
C ASP A 90 5.51 -15.43 5.61
N HIS A 91 5.01 -15.90 4.47
CA HIS A 91 3.98 -16.94 4.43
C HIS A 91 4.53 -18.35 4.72
N ASP A 92 5.84 -18.52 4.80
CA ASP A 92 6.47 -19.78 5.25
C ASP A 92 6.65 -19.82 6.76
N ASN A 93 6.57 -18.68 7.45
CA ASN A 93 6.64 -18.60 8.90
C ASN A 93 5.37 -19.21 9.53
N THR A 94 5.52 -20.30 10.28
CA THR A 94 4.40 -21.04 10.87
C THR A 94 3.62 -20.19 11.88
N GLU A 95 4.31 -19.45 12.77
CA GLU A 95 3.65 -18.60 13.76
C GLU A 95 2.86 -17.47 13.09
N PHE A 96 3.39 -16.89 12.02
CA PHE A 96 2.68 -15.87 11.26
C PHE A 96 1.40 -16.44 10.62
N ARG A 97 1.47 -17.61 10.00
CA ARG A 97 0.28 -18.24 9.42
C ARG A 97 -0.80 -18.56 10.46
N GLU A 98 -0.41 -19.18 11.55
CA GLU A 98 -1.35 -19.59 12.60
C GLU A 98 -2.03 -18.38 13.27
N THR A 99 -1.27 -17.29 13.47
CA THR A 99 -1.75 -16.11 14.18
C THR A 99 -2.44 -15.10 13.26
N CYS A 100 -1.84 -14.81 12.10
CA CYS A 100 -2.25 -13.68 11.27
C CYS A 100 -3.23 -14.05 10.15
N PHE A 101 -3.14 -15.25 9.55
CA PHE A 101 -4.02 -15.63 8.44
C PHE A 101 -5.52 -15.53 8.77
N PRO A 102 -6.01 -15.91 9.97
CA PRO A 102 -7.43 -15.75 10.29
C PRO A 102 -7.93 -14.30 10.31
N ILE A 103 -7.04 -13.33 10.43
CA ILE A 103 -7.35 -11.90 10.57
C ILE A 103 -6.57 -11.02 9.59
N LEU A 104 -6.01 -11.61 8.53
CA LEU A 104 -5.09 -10.94 7.58
C LEU A 104 -5.74 -9.80 6.80
N ASP A 105 -7.06 -9.79 6.73
CA ASP A 105 -7.91 -8.80 6.06
C ASP A 105 -8.27 -7.58 6.93
N SER A 106 -7.70 -7.46 8.12
CA SER A 106 -8.01 -6.36 9.04
C SER A 106 -6.78 -5.83 9.77
N PRO A 107 -6.83 -4.59 10.33
CA PRO A 107 -5.74 -4.04 11.12
C PRO A 107 -5.39 -4.85 12.38
N GLU A 108 -6.25 -5.78 12.77
CA GLU A 108 -6.04 -6.64 13.94
C GLU A 108 -4.72 -7.44 13.86
N TYR A 109 -4.28 -7.82 12.65
CA TYR A 109 -3.04 -8.57 12.51
C TYR A 109 -1.78 -7.71 12.64
N TRP A 110 -1.85 -6.38 12.52
CA TRP A 110 -0.67 -5.52 12.51
C TRP A 110 0.21 -5.66 13.77
N PRO A 111 -0.34 -5.64 15.01
CA PRO A 111 0.47 -5.86 16.20
C PRO A 111 1.16 -7.23 16.23
N HIS A 112 0.48 -8.26 15.71
CA HIS A 112 1.03 -9.60 15.62
C HIS A 112 2.16 -9.67 14.59
N ASN A 113 1.99 -9.09 13.41
CA ASN A 113 3.02 -9.00 12.40
C ASN A 113 4.27 -8.25 12.93
N LEU A 114 4.08 -7.10 13.58
CA LEU A 114 5.16 -6.33 14.19
C LEU A 114 5.90 -7.13 15.26
N ARG A 115 5.23 -8.01 16.00
CA ARG A 115 5.83 -8.90 16.99
C ARG A 115 6.57 -10.07 16.38
N ILE A 116 5.99 -10.71 15.36
CA ILE A 116 6.51 -11.96 14.75
C ILE A 116 7.61 -11.66 13.74
N LEU A 117 7.42 -10.64 12.91
CA LEU A 117 8.29 -10.29 11.78
C LEU A 117 8.83 -8.84 11.85
N PRO A 118 9.34 -8.38 13.01
CA PRO A 118 9.77 -6.99 13.17
C PRO A 118 10.89 -6.60 12.19
N GLY A 119 11.74 -7.55 11.82
CA GLY A 119 12.84 -7.33 10.88
C GLY A 119 12.36 -6.97 9.47
N LEU A 120 11.29 -7.62 8.98
CA LEU A 120 10.73 -7.34 7.67
C LEU A 120 10.07 -5.95 7.63
N VAL A 121 9.28 -5.62 8.66
CA VAL A 121 8.66 -4.29 8.74
C VAL A 121 9.72 -3.19 8.86
N ALA A 122 10.75 -3.40 9.69
CA ALA A 122 11.86 -2.45 9.81
C ALA A 122 12.62 -2.27 8.48
N ALA A 123 12.84 -3.34 7.71
CA ALA A 123 13.46 -3.28 6.40
C ALA A 123 12.61 -2.47 5.41
N ALA A 124 11.30 -2.67 5.38
CA ALA A 124 10.39 -1.91 4.52
C ALA A 124 10.40 -0.41 4.89
N LEU A 125 10.34 -0.08 6.16
CA LEU A 125 10.43 1.31 6.62
C LEU A 125 11.80 1.94 6.31
N THR A 126 12.87 1.18 6.42
CA THR A 126 14.23 1.66 6.06
C THR A 126 14.34 1.91 4.56
N THR A 127 13.77 1.03 3.73
CA THR A 127 13.71 1.23 2.27
C THR A 127 12.96 2.53 1.92
N LEU A 128 11.81 2.77 2.56
CA LEU A 128 11.05 4.00 2.36
C LEU A 128 11.83 5.24 2.83
N ALA A 129 12.51 5.17 3.97
CA ALA A 129 13.27 6.29 4.51
C ALA A 129 14.53 6.62 3.68
N ALA A 130 15.12 5.64 3.01
CA ALA A 130 16.29 5.81 2.16
C ALA A 130 15.95 6.28 0.74
N ALA A 131 14.71 6.09 0.29
CA ALA A 131 14.27 6.49 -1.04
C ALA A 131 14.08 8.01 -1.13
N GLU A 132 14.41 8.58 -2.29
CA GLU A 132 14.06 9.97 -2.57
C GLU A 132 12.54 10.15 -2.68
N PRO A 133 12.00 11.35 -2.35
CA PRO A 133 10.58 11.67 -2.55
C PRO A 133 10.09 11.36 -3.96
N GLY A 134 8.81 11.01 -4.07
CA GLY A 134 8.22 10.44 -5.27
C GLY A 134 8.12 8.91 -5.12
N ILE A 135 7.70 8.45 -3.95
CA ILE A 135 7.57 7.03 -3.63
C ILE A 135 6.13 6.57 -3.85
N PHE A 136 5.96 5.41 -4.48
CA PHE A 136 4.70 4.68 -4.50
C PHE A 136 4.83 3.41 -3.68
N VAL A 137 4.12 3.33 -2.56
CA VAL A 137 4.08 2.14 -1.71
C VAL A 137 2.81 1.34 -1.95
N HIS A 138 2.96 0.05 -2.17
CA HIS A 138 1.82 -0.82 -2.46
C HIS A 138 1.98 -2.25 -1.94
N CYS A 139 0.85 -2.94 -1.84
CA CYS A 139 0.79 -4.40 -1.69
C CYS A 139 -0.10 -5.00 -2.79
N SER A 140 -0.98 -5.93 -2.50
CA SER A 140 -1.94 -6.46 -3.46
C SER A 140 -3.11 -5.49 -3.68
N ALA A 141 -3.93 -5.24 -2.66
CA ALA A 141 -5.07 -4.33 -2.68
C ALA A 141 -4.71 -2.88 -2.32
N GLY A 142 -3.51 -2.61 -1.81
CA GLY A 142 -3.15 -1.30 -1.28
C GLY A 142 -3.86 -0.98 0.05
N ARG A 143 -4.41 -1.98 0.73
CA ARG A 143 -5.21 -1.82 1.94
C ARG A 143 -4.41 -2.20 3.20
N ASP A 144 -4.12 -3.48 3.43
CA ASP A 144 -3.69 -3.98 4.74
C ASP A 144 -2.20 -3.79 5.03
N ARG A 145 -1.28 -4.41 4.28
CA ARG A 145 0.17 -4.20 4.40
C ARG A 145 0.55 -2.75 4.15
N THR A 146 -0.02 -2.17 3.10
CA THR A 146 0.14 -0.75 2.77
C THR A 146 -0.43 0.12 3.87
N GLY A 147 -1.58 -0.24 4.44
CA GLY A 147 -2.19 0.44 5.58
C GLY A 147 -1.29 0.45 6.81
N MET A 148 -0.74 -0.70 7.19
CA MET A 148 0.20 -0.82 8.31
C MET A 148 1.41 0.12 8.15
N VAL A 149 2.08 0.02 7.01
CA VAL A 149 3.28 0.81 6.75
C VAL A 149 2.96 2.31 6.70
N THR A 150 1.88 2.70 6.02
CA THR A 150 1.48 4.12 5.94
C THR A 150 0.99 4.66 7.28
N ALA A 151 0.32 3.85 8.11
CA ALA A 151 -0.08 4.25 9.46
C ALA A 151 1.14 4.56 10.33
N ILE A 152 2.19 3.73 10.27
CA ILE A 152 3.45 3.99 10.99
C ILE A 152 4.11 5.29 10.48
N LEU A 153 4.18 5.50 9.16
CA LEU A 153 4.75 6.72 8.57
C LEU A 153 3.97 7.98 9.01
N LEU A 154 2.65 7.95 8.94
CA LEU A 154 1.78 9.06 9.30
C LEU A 154 1.84 9.35 10.81
N ALA A 155 1.83 8.32 11.65
CA ALA A 155 2.00 8.47 13.11
C ALA A 155 3.35 9.10 13.44
N ASN A 156 4.44 8.66 12.79
CA ASN A 156 5.77 9.25 12.96
C ASN A 156 5.82 10.70 12.46
N ALA A 157 5.04 11.06 11.45
CA ALA A 157 4.87 12.44 10.97
C ALA A 157 3.96 13.28 11.89
N GLY A 158 3.46 12.74 12.99
CA GLY A 158 2.62 13.44 13.97
C GLY A 158 1.16 13.60 13.53
N VAL A 159 0.69 12.82 12.56
CA VAL A 159 -0.72 12.80 12.15
C VAL A 159 -1.56 12.15 13.25
N ALA A 160 -2.71 12.75 13.57
CA ALA A 160 -3.58 12.25 14.63
C ALA A 160 -4.16 10.87 14.32
N PRO A 161 -4.32 9.99 15.33
CA PRO A 161 -4.80 8.62 15.11
C PRO A 161 -6.11 8.51 14.33
N GLY A 162 -7.08 9.41 14.57
CA GLY A 162 -8.34 9.44 13.82
C GLY A 162 -8.14 9.70 12.33
N VAL A 163 -7.23 10.61 11.97
CA VAL A 163 -6.90 10.91 10.57
C VAL A 163 -6.20 9.73 9.88
N VAL A 164 -5.36 8.99 10.61
CA VAL A 164 -4.73 7.75 10.13
C VAL A 164 -5.78 6.67 9.89
N ALA A 165 -6.73 6.51 10.82
CA ALA A 165 -7.85 5.57 10.69
C ALA A 165 -8.73 5.92 9.48
N ASP A 166 -9.05 7.19 9.29
CA ASP A 166 -9.82 7.67 8.13
C ASP A 166 -9.10 7.37 6.80
N ASP A 167 -7.77 7.53 6.76
CA ASP A 167 -7.00 7.15 5.57
C ASP A 167 -7.10 5.64 5.30
N TYR A 168 -7.01 4.78 6.32
CA TYR A 168 -7.19 3.34 6.14
C TYR A 168 -8.61 3.00 5.67
N ALA A 169 -9.64 3.59 6.29
CA ALA A 169 -11.04 3.39 5.94
C ALA A 169 -11.35 3.73 4.47
N GLN A 170 -10.69 4.77 3.91
CA GLN A 170 -10.80 5.05 2.47
C GLN A 170 -10.36 3.86 1.61
N SER A 171 -9.32 3.11 2.02
CA SER A 171 -8.89 1.92 1.27
C SER A 171 -9.89 0.77 1.40
N VAL A 172 -10.51 0.61 2.58
CA VAL A 172 -11.57 -0.41 2.76
C VAL A 172 -12.73 -0.12 1.82
N ARG A 173 -13.21 1.12 1.77
CA ARG A 173 -14.30 1.55 0.86
C ARG A 173 -13.92 1.40 -0.62
N ALA A 174 -12.73 1.85 -1.00
CA ALA A 174 -12.27 1.79 -2.39
C ALA A 174 -12.10 0.35 -2.90
N MET A 175 -11.85 -0.60 -2.00
CA MET A 175 -11.64 -2.01 -2.35
C MET A 175 -12.83 -2.90 -2.04
N ALA A 176 -13.95 -2.33 -1.57
CA ALA A 176 -15.21 -3.07 -1.38
C ALA A 176 -15.67 -3.67 -2.73
N GLY A 177 -16.04 -4.93 -2.73
CA GLY A 177 -16.46 -5.66 -3.94
C GLY A 177 -15.35 -6.02 -4.94
N VAL A 178 -14.11 -5.62 -4.69
CA VAL A 178 -12.97 -6.03 -5.52
C VAL A 178 -12.49 -7.42 -5.06
N ALA A 179 -12.36 -8.35 -6.02
CA ALA A 179 -11.92 -9.71 -5.71
C ALA A 179 -10.56 -9.72 -5.00
N SER A 180 -10.53 -10.33 -3.83
CA SER A 180 -9.29 -10.53 -3.08
C SER A 180 -8.46 -11.65 -3.68
N HIS A 181 -7.15 -11.46 -3.72
CA HIS A 181 -6.17 -12.48 -4.05
C HIS A 181 -5.32 -12.84 -2.82
N ALA A 182 -5.82 -12.51 -1.63
CA ALA A 182 -5.20 -12.93 -0.38
C ALA A 182 -5.25 -14.47 -0.25
N PRO A 183 -4.30 -15.08 0.47
CA PRO A 183 -4.32 -16.52 0.74
C PRO A 183 -5.50 -16.94 1.63
N THR A 184 -6.25 -15.99 2.16
CA THR A 184 -7.34 -16.18 3.11
C THR A 184 -8.62 -15.47 2.63
N HIS A 185 -9.75 -15.83 3.22
CA HIS A 185 -11.03 -15.16 2.96
C HIS A 185 -10.98 -13.69 3.39
N ASP A 186 -11.40 -12.79 2.52
CA ASP A 186 -11.46 -11.35 2.77
C ASP A 186 -12.86 -10.95 3.24
N ARG A 187 -13.03 -10.79 4.56
CA ARG A 187 -14.29 -10.39 5.18
C ARG A 187 -14.68 -8.96 4.80
N GLN A 188 -13.71 -8.06 4.66
CA GLN A 188 -13.94 -6.65 4.37
C GLN A 188 -14.38 -6.40 2.93
N ALA A 189 -14.12 -7.33 2.01
CA ALA A 189 -14.57 -7.20 0.62
C ALA A 189 -16.11 -7.11 0.49
N ALA A 190 -16.85 -7.58 1.50
CA ALA A 190 -18.31 -7.56 1.54
C ALA A 190 -18.89 -6.49 2.49
N TRP A 191 -18.05 -5.66 3.14
CA TRP A 191 -18.53 -4.66 4.09
C TRP A 191 -19.28 -3.53 3.37
N SER A 192 -20.37 -3.08 4.00
CA SER A 192 -21.08 -1.84 3.64
C SER A 192 -20.35 -0.62 4.21
N ASP A 193 -20.69 0.58 3.71
CA ASP A 193 -20.15 1.84 4.23
C ASP A 193 -20.38 2.03 5.74
N GLU A 194 -21.46 1.44 6.28
CA GLU A 194 -21.77 1.50 7.72
C GLU A 194 -20.85 0.59 8.56
N GLN A 195 -20.23 -0.41 7.94
CA GLN A 195 -19.32 -1.36 8.61
C GLN A 195 -17.85 -0.91 8.57
N VAL A 196 -17.53 0.07 7.75
CA VAL A 196 -16.20 0.69 7.62
C VAL A 196 -16.05 1.86 8.57
#